data_27bb1d8a2ea111a1a68c85458fc31f91
#
_entry.id   27bb1d8a2ea111a1a68c85458fc31f91
#
_cell.length_a   1.000
_cell.length_b   1.000
_cell.length_c   1.000
_cell.angle_alpha   90.00
_cell.angle_beta   90.00
_cell.angle_gamma   90.00
#
_symmetry.space_group_name_H-M   'P 1'
#
loop_
_entity.id
_entity.type
_entity.pdbx_description
1 polymer ?
#
loop_
_entity_poly.entity_id
_entity_poly.type
_entity_poly.pdbx_seq_one_letter_code
_entity_poly.pdbx_strand_id
1 'polypeptide(L)'
;MATQYEIIGASAKGVAASVEQGVVEGALAPGTALPPVRRLAERLGVSPGTVATAYKELRRRGIVVTHGRGGTVVAPTPAVASRRPPPVPEGVRDLAGGHPDPAFLPALLPAIRLSPGLRSHRAQPRLPGLEQLTRAWYERDGVAAEHLTFAHGALDCVARLLSVELRPGDAVAMEDPGYHHLLDLVPALGLRCLPVAVDDEGIRPDSLRAALRAGARAVVCSPRGQNPYGGCFSPSRRDALLGVLGEAAPDVLVIEDDHAADVAGVPLHSLTAGGAGAGTGAGGAGTGAGVGGGAGGGVGGPARWAQVRTVSKHLGTDLRWGALACDRTTLARHDGRMLLTSGWVSHVLQETVARLMTDPETQGLVASARSAYALRRAALLAALSARGIVAHGASGMNVWVPVRDEAAVVNGLRTRGWWVAAGARFRLASGAGVRITTAGLREVDAGVLAEDVAGVLGEAQPTYGG
;
A
#
# COMPACT_ATOMS: atom_id res chain seq x y z
N MET A 1 38.93 3.29 2.58
CA MET A 1 38.64 1.87 2.81
C MET A 1 37.34 1.79 3.59
N ALA A 2 36.27 1.22 3.04
CA ALA A 2 35.03 1.03 3.78
C ALA A 2 35.32 -0.01 4.90
N THR A 3 35.14 0.40 6.14
CA THR A 3 35.28 -0.49 7.30
C THR A 3 34.26 -1.61 7.17
N GLN A 4 34.71 -2.84 6.96
CA GLN A 4 33.83 -4.00 6.85
C GLN A 4 33.12 -4.19 8.20
N TYR A 5 31.78 -4.18 8.21
CA TYR A 5 30.99 -4.37 9.44
C TYR A 5 31.37 -5.68 10.13
N GLU A 6 31.72 -5.58 11.40
CA GLU A 6 32.10 -6.74 12.20
C GLU A 6 30.91 -7.28 12.98
N ILE A 7 30.50 -8.51 12.67
CA ILE A 7 29.46 -9.22 13.42
C ILE A 7 30.10 -9.70 14.72
N ILE A 8 29.47 -9.38 15.85
CA ILE A 8 29.91 -9.73 17.23
C ILE A 8 28.80 -10.50 17.97
N GLY A 9 29.17 -11.17 19.06
CA GLY A 9 28.21 -11.83 19.98
C GLY A 9 28.66 -13.19 20.43
N ALA A 10 28.45 -13.49 21.74
CA ALA A 10 28.77 -14.76 22.35
C ALA A 10 27.59 -15.73 22.49
N SER A 11 26.40 -15.35 22.02
CA SER A 11 25.18 -16.16 22.06
C SER A 11 24.40 -16.03 20.76
N ALA A 12 23.48 -16.96 20.46
CA ALA A 12 22.64 -16.90 19.29
C ALA A 12 21.85 -15.57 19.22
N LYS A 13 21.34 -15.09 20.34
CA LYS A 13 20.63 -13.80 20.44
C LYS A 13 21.57 -12.63 20.17
N GLY A 14 22.79 -12.66 20.71
CA GLY A 14 23.79 -11.60 20.50
C GLY A 14 24.25 -11.52 19.05
N VAL A 15 24.54 -12.67 18.42
CA VAL A 15 24.92 -12.74 17.00
C VAL A 15 23.77 -12.24 16.11
N ALA A 16 22.53 -12.63 16.40
CA ALA A 16 21.37 -12.17 15.66
C ALA A 16 21.18 -10.65 15.80
N ALA A 17 21.29 -10.12 17.01
CA ALA A 17 21.17 -8.68 17.28
C ALA A 17 22.27 -7.88 16.56
N SER A 18 23.51 -8.38 16.53
CA SER A 18 24.60 -7.72 15.81
C SER A 18 24.33 -7.65 14.30
N VAL A 19 23.88 -8.74 13.67
CA VAL A 19 23.51 -8.73 12.26
C VAL A 19 22.36 -7.75 11.99
N GLU A 20 21.33 -7.77 12.84
CA GLU A 20 20.18 -6.88 12.75
C GLU A 20 20.61 -5.42 12.84
N GLN A 21 21.49 -5.09 13.81
CA GLN A 21 22.06 -3.76 13.94
C GLN A 21 22.84 -3.31 12.70
N GLY A 22 23.67 -4.17 12.12
CA GLY A 22 24.40 -3.88 10.89
C GLY A 22 23.48 -3.63 9.69
N VAL A 23 22.33 -4.31 9.64
CA VAL A 23 21.29 -4.04 8.61
C VAL A 23 20.60 -2.70 8.89
N VAL A 24 20.24 -2.42 10.14
CA VAL A 24 19.63 -1.12 10.53
C VAL A 24 20.53 0.05 10.22
N GLU A 25 21.82 -0.07 10.50
CA GLU A 25 22.84 0.97 10.22
C GLU A 25 23.22 1.06 8.73
N GLY A 26 22.84 0.04 7.91
CA GLY A 26 23.15 -0.07 6.48
C GLY A 26 24.59 -0.48 6.20
N ALA A 27 25.30 -0.87 7.20
CA ALA A 27 26.63 -1.48 7.05
C ALA A 27 26.54 -2.88 6.41
N LEU A 28 25.41 -3.57 6.60
CA LEU A 28 25.01 -4.80 5.88
C LEU A 28 23.86 -4.49 4.93
N ALA A 29 24.19 -4.09 3.71
CA ALA A 29 23.20 -3.76 2.68
C ALA A 29 22.38 -4.99 2.23
N PRO A 30 21.17 -4.82 1.71
CA PRO A 30 20.41 -5.90 1.07
C PRO A 30 21.26 -6.67 0.04
N GLY A 31 21.16 -7.99 0.06
CA GLY A 31 21.97 -8.88 -0.79
C GLY A 31 23.39 -9.16 -0.26
N THR A 32 23.84 -8.47 0.80
CA THR A 32 25.15 -8.76 1.40
C THR A 32 25.21 -10.20 1.91
N ALA A 33 26.21 -10.97 1.47
CA ALA A 33 26.42 -12.33 1.91
C ALA A 33 26.95 -12.34 3.35
N LEU A 34 26.29 -13.09 4.22
CA LEU A 34 26.79 -13.36 5.57
C LEU A 34 27.86 -14.46 5.56
N PRO A 35 28.83 -14.43 6.48
CA PRO A 35 29.83 -15.47 6.56
C PRO A 35 29.20 -16.86 6.75
N PRO A 36 29.79 -17.93 6.19
CA PRO A 36 29.36 -19.29 6.44
C PRO A 36 29.36 -19.60 7.96
N VAL A 37 28.38 -20.38 8.41
CA VAL A 37 28.14 -20.69 9.84
C VAL A 37 29.42 -21.11 10.56
N ARG A 38 30.21 -22.03 9.99
CA ARG A 38 31.45 -22.52 10.61
C ARG A 38 32.48 -21.40 10.75
N ARG A 39 32.70 -20.62 9.67
CA ARG A 39 33.67 -19.52 9.67
C ARG A 39 33.32 -18.40 10.66
N LEU A 40 32.03 -18.08 10.79
CA LEU A 40 31.59 -17.09 11.77
C LEU A 40 31.74 -17.63 13.20
N ALA A 41 31.41 -18.89 13.43
CA ALA A 41 31.57 -19.54 14.72
C ALA A 41 33.01 -19.54 15.20
N GLU A 42 33.98 -19.92 14.33
CA GLU A 42 35.41 -19.84 14.61
C GLU A 42 35.84 -18.43 14.96
N ARG A 43 35.44 -17.43 14.18
CA ARG A 43 35.81 -16.03 14.42
C ARG A 43 35.28 -15.48 15.75
N LEU A 44 34.08 -15.91 16.14
CA LEU A 44 33.42 -15.46 17.38
C LEU A 44 33.74 -16.30 18.60
N GLY A 45 34.48 -17.42 18.45
CA GLY A 45 34.76 -18.35 19.53
C GLY A 45 33.51 -19.05 20.08
N VAL A 46 32.48 -19.26 19.25
CA VAL A 46 31.23 -19.92 19.66
C VAL A 46 31.00 -21.23 18.90
N SER A 47 30.04 -22.03 19.35
CA SER A 47 29.69 -23.24 18.63
C SER A 47 29.03 -22.94 17.25
N PRO A 48 29.22 -23.79 16.21
CA PRO A 48 28.50 -23.68 14.97
C PRO A 48 26.97 -23.72 15.17
N GLY A 49 26.47 -24.44 16.16
CA GLY A 49 25.06 -24.49 16.52
C GLY A 49 24.52 -23.14 17.00
N THR A 50 25.33 -22.37 17.70
CA THR A 50 24.99 -21.00 18.15
C THR A 50 24.74 -20.09 16.94
N VAL A 51 25.63 -20.08 15.96
CA VAL A 51 25.50 -19.28 14.74
C VAL A 51 24.35 -19.78 13.86
N ALA A 52 24.18 -21.09 13.74
CA ALA A 52 23.06 -21.67 12.99
C ALA A 52 21.70 -21.27 13.58
N THR A 53 21.60 -21.24 14.91
CA THR A 53 20.40 -20.78 15.63
C THR A 53 20.17 -19.29 15.40
N ALA A 54 21.21 -18.46 15.43
CA ALA A 54 21.11 -17.04 15.11
C ALA A 54 20.59 -16.82 13.67
N TYR A 55 21.16 -17.53 12.69
CA TYR A 55 20.73 -17.42 11.27
C TYR A 55 19.30 -17.95 11.06
N LYS A 56 18.90 -19.00 11.79
CA LYS A 56 17.52 -19.49 11.77
C LYS A 56 16.55 -18.42 12.30
N GLU A 57 16.92 -17.75 13.39
CA GLU A 57 16.12 -16.68 13.97
C GLU A 57 16.03 -15.46 13.05
N LEU A 58 17.15 -15.01 12.47
CA LEU A 58 17.18 -13.91 11.48
C LEU A 58 16.33 -14.23 10.26
N ARG A 59 16.34 -15.48 9.79
CA ARG A 59 15.51 -15.94 8.68
C ARG A 59 14.03 -15.94 9.06
N ARG A 60 13.68 -16.41 10.26
CA ARG A 60 12.31 -16.36 10.78
C ARG A 60 11.78 -14.94 10.87
N ARG A 61 12.66 -13.97 11.18
CA ARG A 61 12.33 -12.54 11.22
C ARG A 61 12.37 -11.88 9.83
N GLY A 62 12.70 -12.59 8.77
CA GLY A 62 12.80 -12.02 7.42
C GLY A 62 13.98 -11.08 7.19
N ILE A 63 14.97 -11.06 8.08
CA ILE A 63 16.16 -10.21 7.97
C ILE A 63 17.16 -10.80 6.97
N VAL A 64 17.22 -12.12 6.89
CA VAL A 64 18.08 -12.84 5.93
C VAL A 64 17.31 -13.92 5.20
N VAL A 65 17.79 -14.26 4.01
CA VAL A 65 17.31 -15.39 3.18
C VAL A 65 18.45 -16.36 2.91
N THR A 66 18.13 -17.63 2.71
CA THR A 66 19.13 -18.67 2.39
C THR A 66 18.84 -19.23 1.00
N HIS A 67 19.83 -19.17 0.11
CA HIS A 67 19.76 -19.67 -1.26
C HIS A 67 20.60 -20.96 -1.37
N GLY A 68 20.14 -22.08 -0.85
CA GLY A 68 20.79 -23.37 -1.01
C GLY A 68 22.32 -23.29 -0.98
N ARG A 69 23.00 -23.55 -2.14
CA ARG A 69 24.44 -23.42 -2.30
C ARG A 69 24.96 -21.98 -2.30
N GLY A 70 24.09 -20.99 -2.48
CA GLY A 70 24.44 -19.56 -2.44
C GLY A 70 24.63 -18.97 -1.04
N GLY A 71 24.42 -19.76 0.01
CA GLY A 71 24.61 -19.31 1.40
C GLY A 71 23.46 -18.46 1.94
N THR A 72 23.74 -17.73 3.02
CA THR A 72 22.80 -16.82 3.68
C THR A 72 23.16 -15.39 3.33
N VAL A 73 22.19 -14.62 2.84
CA VAL A 73 22.36 -13.21 2.48
C VAL A 73 21.33 -12.36 3.20
N VAL A 74 21.63 -11.07 3.39
CA VAL A 74 20.64 -10.09 3.85
C VAL A 74 19.48 -10.07 2.86
N ALA A 75 18.25 -10.13 3.37
CA ALA A 75 17.05 -10.13 2.52
C ALA A 75 17.00 -8.89 1.63
N PRO A 76 16.44 -8.97 0.41
CA PRO A 76 16.25 -7.80 -0.45
C PRO A 76 15.46 -6.68 0.24
N THR A 77 14.48 -7.07 1.05
CA THR A 77 13.69 -6.18 1.92
C THR A 77 13.73 -6.75 3.35
N PRO A 78 14.78 -6.47 4.13
CA PRO A 78 14.86 -7.01 5.49
C PRO A 78 13.77 -6.40 6.37
N ALA A 79 13.10 -7.25 7.15
CA ALA A 79 12.07 -6.85 8.11
C ALA A 79 12.69 -6.21 9.37
N VAL A 80 13.39 -5.11 9.18
CA VAL A 80 13.92 -4.25 10.25
C VAL A 80 13.14 -2.95 10.28
N ALA A 81 13.13 -2.27 11.42
CA ALA A 81 12.46 -0.98 11.56
C ALA A 81 12.81 -0.06 10.39
N SER A 82 11.78 0.38 9.68
CA SER A 82 11.92 1.25 8.51
C SER A 82 12.73 2.49 8.87
N ARG A 83 13.81 2.75 8.16
CA ARG A 83 14.59 3.98 8.34
C ARG A 83 13.69 5.16 7.97
N ARG A 84 13.72 6.19 8.79
CA ARG A 84 13.17 7.47 8.35
C ARG A 84 13.85 7.85 7.03
N PRO A 85 13.08 8.26 6.02
CA PRO A 85 13.69 8.76 4.79
C PRO A 85 14.65 9.91 5.13
N PRO A 86 15.77 10.03 4.43
CA PRO A 86 16.67 11.15 4.64
C PRO A 86 15.92 12.48 4.40
N PRO A 87 16.31 13.55 5.10
CA PRO A 87 15.71 14.87 4.86
C PRO A 87 15.96 15.27 3.41
N VAL A 88 14.95 15.93 2.82
CA VAL A 88 15.08 16.50 1.48
C VAL A 88 16.11 17.64 1.53
N PRO A 89 17.12 17.65 0.65
CA PRO A 89 18.11 18.73 0.64
C PRO A 89 17.46 20.08 0.37
N GLU A 90 18.05 21.15 0.91
CA GLU A 90 17.59 22.52 0.66
C GLU A 90 17.63 22.84 -0.84
N GLY A 91 16.60 23.53 -1.33
CA GLY A 91 16.46 23.89 -2.75
C GLY A 91 15.99 22.75 -3.66
N VAL A 92 15.80 21.54 -3.14
CA VAL A 92 15.30 20.39 -3.91
C VAL A 92 13.81 20.20 -3.67
N ARG A 93 13.04 20.04 -4.73
CA ARG A 93 11.59 19.84 -4.66
C ARG A 93 11.27 18.37 -4.36
N ASP A 94 10.52 18.12 -3.27
CA ASP A 94 10.11 16.75 -2.88
C ASP A 94 8.95 16.24 -3.75
N LEU A 95 9.25 15.31 -4.63
CA LEU A 95 8.30 14.50 -5.41
C LEU A 95 8.38 13.01 -5.03
N ALA A 96 9.07 12.67 -3.93
CA ALA A 96 9.25 11.30 -3.46
C ALA A 96 8.30 10.91 -2.33
N GLY A 97 7.74 11.88 -1.58
CA GLY A 97 7.04 11.60 -0.32
C GLY A 97 5.70 10.88 -0.46
N GLY A 98 5.01 11.01 -1.59
CA GLY A 98 3.65 10.49 -1.76
C GLY A 98 2.62 11.19 -0.85
N HIS A 99 2.93 12.42 -0.44
CA HIS A 99 2.07 13.24 0.41
C HIS A 99 1.13 14.12 -0.43
N PRO A 100 -0.06 14.46 0.09
CA PRO A 100 -0.93 15.45 -0.52
C PRO A 100 -0.26 16.84 -0.48
N ASP A 101 -0.71 17.73 -1.36
CA ASP A 101 -0.32 19.13 -1.36
C ASP A 101 -0.93 19.83 -0.13
N PRO A 102 -0.14 20.45 0.76
CA PRO A 102 -0.64 21.14 1.93
C PRO A 102 -1.65 22.25 1.63
N ALA A 103 -1.58 22.87 0.43
CA ALA A 103 -2.50 23.91 0.01
C ALA A 103 -3.96 23.45 -0.12
N PHE A 104 -4.18 22.15 -0.25
CA PHE A 104 -5.51 21.54 -0.36
C PHE A 104 -5.93 20.81 0.92
N LEU A 105 -5.18 20.93 2.01
CA LEU A 105 -5.56 20.32 3.28
C LEU A 105 -6.30 21.33 4.16
N PRO A 106 -7.38 20.91 4.84
CA PRO A 106 -8.10 21.79 5.74
C PRO A 106 -7.29 22.14 6.98
N ALA A 107 -7.55 23.31 7.56
CA ALA A 107 -7.03 23.67 8.86
C ALA A 107 -7.67 22.80 9.96
N LEU A 108 -6.84 22.08 10.73
CA LEU A 108 -7.34 21.13 11.73
C LEU A 108 -7.84 21.82 13.01
N LEU A 109 -7.18 22.89 13.47
CA LEU A 109 -7.48 23.54 14.76
C LEU A 109 -8.95 23.98 14.89
N PRO A 110 -9.59 24.61 13.89
CA PRO A 110 -11.00 24.98 13.98
C PRO A 110 -11.94 23.77 14.08
N ALA A 111 -11.54 22.61 13.56
CA ALA A 111 -12.33 21.40 13.59
C ALA A 111 -12.19 20.63 14.91
N ILE A 112 -11.08 20.80 15.64
CA ILE A 112 -10.86 20.15 16.93
C ILE A 112 -11.73 20.81 17.99
N ARG A 113 -12.62 20.03 18.58
CA ARG A 113 -13.40 20.45 19.76
C ARG A 113 -13.31 19.37 20.82
N LEU A 114 -13.09 19.80 22.05
CA LEU A 114 -13.12 18.90 23.18
C LEU A 114 -14.56 18.77 23.65
N SER A 115 -15.10 17.58 23.64
CA SER A 115 -16.40 17.30 24.26
C SER A 115 -16.34 17.58 25.76
N PRO A 116 -17.35 18.21 26.35
CA PRO A 116 -17.32 18.64 27.75
C PRO A 116 -17.41 17.52 28.79
N GLY A 117 -17.29 16.26 28.41
CA GLY A 117 -17.35 15.13 29.32
C GLY A 117 -16.38 14.01 28.98
N LEU A 118 -15.85 13.36 30.02
CA LEU A 118 -15.09 12.11 29.88
C LEU A 118 -16.02 10.99 29.40
N ARG A 119 -15.70 10.38 28.26
CA ARG A 119 -16.42 9.19 27.81
C ARG A 119 -15.91 7.97 28.57
N SER A 120 -16.80 7.18 29.12
CA SER A 120 -16.46 5.96 29.85
C SER A 120 -16.13 4.82 28.89
N HIS A 121 -15.43 3.79 29.38
CA HIS A 121 -15.22 2.53 28.64
C HIS A 121 -16.52 1.79 28.24
N ARG A 122 -17.68 2.24 28.74
CA ARG A 122 -19.00 1.72 28.34
C ARG A 122 -19.62 2.51 27.18
N ALA A 123 -18.97 3.59 26.71
CA ALA A 123 -19.43 4.34 25.56
C ALA A 123 -19.28 3.49 24.28
N GLN A 124 -20.13 3.77 23.30
CA GLN A 124 -20.01 3.10 22.01
C GLN A 124 -18.65 3.45 21.36
N PRO A 125 -17.91 2.48 20.83
CA PRO A 125 -16.61 2.72 20.19
C PRO A 125 -16.68 3.66 19.00
N ARG A 126 -17.79 3.67 18.29
CA ARG A 126 -18.03 4.49 17.10
C ARG A 126 -19.08 5.58 17.40
N LEU A 127 -18.79 6.80 16.92
CA LEU A 127 -19.76 7.90 16.96
C LEU A 127 -20.85 7.68 15.92
N PRO A 128 -22.15 7.63 16.30
CA PRO A 128 -23.22 7.35 15.34
C PRO A 128 -23.25 8.33 14.16
N GLY A 129 -22.98 9.63 14.40
CA GLY A 129 -22.93 10.62 13.33
C GLY A 129 -21.82 10.36 12.32
N LEU A 130 -20.61 9.98 12.77
CA LEU A 130 -19.51 9.63 11.87
C LEU A 130 -19.79 8.30 11.17
N GLU A 131 -20.39 7.34 11.86
CA GLU A 131 -20.78 6.07 11.27
C GLU A 131 -21.75 6.27 10.10
N GLN A 132 -22.76 7.13 10.26
CA GLN A 132 -23.69 7.47 9.19
C GLN A 132 -23.02 8.17 8.01
N LEU A 133 -22.14 9.15 8.26
CA LEU A 133 -21.38 9.83 7.22
C LEU A 133 -20.48 8.87 6.45
N THR A 134 -19.83 7.97 7.17
CA THR A 134 -18.95 6.96 6.58
C THR A 134 -19.74 5.97 5.74
N ARG A 135 -20.90 5.54 6.19
CA ARG A 135 -21.81 4.68 5.43
C ARG A 135 -22.17 5.32 4.09
N ALA A 136 -22.64 6.58 4.12
CA ALA A 136 -22.96 7.33 2.91
C ALA A 136 -21.73 7.52 2.00
N TRP A 137 -20.52 7.63 2.57
CA TRP A 137 -19.29 7.73 1.79
C TRP A 137 -18.98 6.45 1.00
N TYR A 138 -19.23 5.27 1.57
CA TYR A 138 -19.09 3.99 0.87
C TYR A 138 -20.20 3.77 -0.16
N GLU A 139 -21.45 4.02 0.23
CA GLU A 139 -22.64 3.81 -0.60
C GLU A 139 -22.63 4.67 -1.87
N ARG A 140 -22.06 5.89 -1.80
CA ARG A 140 -21.86 6.75 -2.96
C ARG A 140 -21.06 6.08 -4.09
N ASP A 141 -20.14 5.20 -3.75
CA ASP A 141 -19.33 4.42 -4.69
C ASP A 141 -19.84 2.98 -4.88
N GLY A 142 -21.05 2.67 -4.42
CA GLY A 142 -21.69 1.35 -4.61
C GLY A 142 -21.13 0.24 -3.71
N VAL A 143 -20.40 0.58 -2.64
CA VAL A 143 -19.88 -0.39 -1.69
C VAL A 143 -20.87 -0.60 -0.55
N ALA A 144 -21.23 -1.85 -0.27
CA ALA A 144 -22.09 -2.19 0.86
C ALA A 144 -21.38 -1.82 2.18
N ALA A 145 -22.03 -1.03 3.03
CA ALA A 145 -21.46 -0.54 4.28
C ALA A 145 -22.37 -0.88 5.49
N GLU A 146 -23.11 -1.98 5.41
CA GLU A 146 -23.90 -2.49 6.53
C GLU A 146 -23.00 -2.82 7.72
N HIS A 147 -21.86 -3.43 7.45
CA HIS A 147 -20.85 -3.80 8.43
C HIS A 147 -19.62 -2.91 8.28
N LEU A 148 -19.47 -1.90 9.15
CA LEU A 148 -18.34 -0.98 9.11
C LEU A 148 -17.75 -0.73 10.50
N THR A 149 -16.46 -0.37 10.53
CA THR A 149 -15.74 0.02 11.74
C THR A 149 -14.64 1.02 11.43
N PHE A 150 -13.96 1.54 12.47
CA PHE A 150 -12.87 2.51 12.34
C PHE A 150 -11.57 1.93 12.88
N ALA A 151 -10.44 2.40 12.34
CA ALA A 151 -9.10 2.06 12.79
C ALA A 151 -8.13 3.23 12.63
N HIS A 152 -6.87 3.07 13.05
CA HIS A 152 -5.86 4.13 13.06
C HIS A 152 -5.17 4.26 11.69
N GLY A 153 -5.96 4.39 10.63
CA GLY A 153 -5.53 4.49 9.23
C GLY A 153 -5.47 3.14 8.50
N ALA A 154 -5.25 3.19 7.18
CA ALA A 154 -5.33 2.01 6.30
C ALA A 154 -4.37 0.88 6.69
N LEU A 155 -3.10 1.19 7.02
CA LEU A 155 -2.14 0.16 7.43
C LEU A 155 -2.53 -0.56 8.72
N ASP A 156 -3.14 0.13 9.69
CA ASP A 156 -3.66 -0.49 10.91
C ASP A 156 -4.83 -1.43 10.60
N CYS A 157 -5.76 -1.00 9.69
CA CYS A 157 -6.82 -1.88 9.19
C CYS A 157 -6.24 -3.16 8.60
N VAL A 158 -5.33 -3.05 7.62
CA VAL A 158 -4.74 -4.20 6.94
C VAL A 158 -3.96 -5.08 7.91
N ALA A 159 -3.15 -4.50 8.80
CA ALA A 159 -2.39 -5.26 9.80
C ALA A 159 -3.29 -6.11 10.71
N ARG A 160 -4.41 -5.53 11.18
CA ARG A 160 -5.38 -6.25 12.01
C ARG A 160 -6.06 -7.36 11.25
N LEU A 161 -6.55 -7.07 10.03
CA LEU A 161 -7.18 -8.07 9.16
C LEU A 161 -6.26 -9.26 8.92
N LEU A 162 -5.04 -9.02 8.45
CA LEU A 162 -4.07 -10.08 8.20
C LEU A 162 -3.73 -10.87 9.47
N SER A 163 -3.62 -10.19 10.63
CA SER A 163 -3.28 -10.84 11.91
C SER A 163 -4.38 -11.75 12.46
N VAL A 164 -5.66 -11.48 12.14
CA VAL A 164 -6.79 -12.29 12.65
C VAL A 164 -7.23 -13.37 11.67
N GLU A 165 -6.90 -13.20 10.39
CA GLU A 165 -7.33 -14.10 9.32
C GLU A 165 -6.26 -15.11 8.93
N LEU A 166 -4.99 -14.76 9.08
CA LEU A 166 -3.86 -15.53 8.62
C LEU A 166 -2.95 -15.98 9.77
N ARG A 167 -2.15 -17.00 9.50
CA ARG A 167 -1.16 -17.55 10.41
C ARG A 167 0.26 -17.32 9.85
N PRO A 168 1.29 -17.23 10.70
CA PRO A 168 2.66 -17.17 10.24
C PRO A 168 2.98 -18.29 9.25
N GLY A 169 3.55 -17.91 8.09
CA GLY A 169 3.82 -18.81 6.96
C GLY A 169 2.76 -18.80 5.86
N ASP A 170 1.54 -18.29 6.12
CA ASP A 170 0.53 -18.09 5.07
C ASP A 170 1.01 -17.07 4.04
N ALA A 171 0.48 -17.16 2.82
CA ALA A 171 0.85 -16.31 1.72
C ALA A 171 -0.23 -15.25 1.42
N VAL A 172 0.23 -14.05 1.08
CA VAL A 172 -0.58 -12.91 0.67
C VAL A 172 -0.19 -12.50 -0.75
N ALA A 173 -1.16 -12.44 -1.65
CA ALA A 173 -0.99 -11.89 -2.98
C ALA A 173 -0.92 -10.36 -2.88
N MET A 174 0.17 -9.76 -3.34
CA MET A 174 0.50 -8.35 -3.20
C MET A 174 0.83 -7.74 -4.56
N GLU A 175 0.38 -6.52 -4.81
CA GLU A 175 0.78 -5.73 -5.98
C GLU A 175 2.29 -5.65 -6.12
N ASP A 176 2.82 -5.80 -7.35
CA ASP A 176 4.23 -5.67 -7.65
C ASP A 176 4.44 -4.95 -9.00
N PRO A 177 4.91 -3.69 -9.00
CA PRO A 177 5.28 -2.91 -7.82
C PRO A 177 4.07 -2.51 -6.97
N GLY A 178 4.25 -2.44 -5.64
CA GLY A 178 3.20 -2.17 -4.67
C GLY A 178 3.63 -1.21 -3.55
N TYR A 179 2.68 -0.85 -2.69
CA TYR A 179 2.95 0.09 -1.59
C TYR A 179 3.98 -0.49 -0.60
N HIS A 180 5.13 0.16 -0.49
CA HIS A 180 6.28 -0.37 0.25
C HIS A 180 6.00 -0.70 1.72
N HIS A 181 5.17 0.10 2.42
CA HIS A 181 4.83 -0.23 3.80
C HIS A 181 3.98 -1.50 3.92
N LEU A 182 3.17 -1.84 2.92
CA LEU A 182 2.47 -3.13 2.88
C LEU A 182 3.45 -4.28 2.59
N LEU A 183 4.42 -4.05 1.68
CA LEU A 183 5.46 -5.02 1.39
C LEU A 183 6.35 -5.31 2.60
N ASP A 184 6.58 -4.32 3.48
CA ASP A 184 7.30 -4.49 4.74
C ASP A 184 6.41 -5.11 5.84
N LEU A 185 5.12 -4.73 5.89
CA LEU A 185 4.17 -5.19 6.90
C LEU A 185 3.92 -6.70 6.84
N VAL A 186 3.72 -7.24 5.63
CA VAL A 186 3.39 -8.65 5.44
C VAL A 186 4.49 -9.58 6.01
N PRO A 187 5.78 -9.39 5.69
CA PRO A 187 6.86 -10.16 6.33
C PRO A 187 7.00 -9.89 7.83
N ALA A 188 6.73 -8.66 8.30
CA ALA A 188 6.77 -8.33 9.73
C ALA A 188 5.72 -9.10 10.55
N LEU A 189 4.61 -9.48 9.92
CA LEU A 189 3.59 -10.38 10.50
C LEU A 189 3.95 -11.88 10.38
N GLY A 190 5.12 -12.20 9.82
CA GLY A 190 5.52 -13.59 9.58
C GLY A 190 4.84 -14.23 8.37
N LEU A 191 4.21 -13.44 7.51
CA LEU A 191 3.52 -13.88 6.29
C LEU A 191 4.46 -13.83 5.08
N ARG A 192 4.09 -14.48 3.99
CA ARG A 192 4.87 -14.50 2.74
C ARG A 192 4.18 -13.64 1.67
N CYS A 193 4.95 -12.78 0.99
CA CYS A 193 4.47 -12.05 -0.17
C CYS A 193 4.51 -12.93 -1.42
N LEU A 194 3.42 -12.98 -2.18
CA LEU A 194 3.38 -13.50 -3.55
C LEU A 194 3.13 -12.31 -4.50
N PRO A 195 4.07 -12.01 -5.40
CA PRO A 195 3.95 -10.86 -6.29
C PRO A 195 2.82 -11.07 -7.30
N VAL A 196 2.01 -10.03 -7.48
CA VAL A 196 0.99 -9.94 -8.53
C VAL A 196 1.31 -8.72 -9.40
N ALA A 197 1.67 -8.97 -10.65
CA ALA A 197 2.04 -7.92 -11.58
C ALA A 197 0.89 -6.93 -11.79
N VAL A 198 1.24 -5.65 -11.95
CA VAL A 198 0.30 -4.55 -12.21
C VAL A 198 0.56 -3.90 -13.56
N ASP A 199 -0.47 -3.27 -14.12
CA ASP A 199 -0.42 -2.40 -15.28
C ASP A 199 -1.32 -1.16 -15.04
N ASP A 200 -1.64 -0.39 -16.08
CA ASP A 200 -2.48 0.81 -15.96
C ASP A 200 -3.91 0.50 -15.46
N GLU A 201 -4.37 -0.75 -15.60
CA GLU A 201 -5.64 -1.22 -15.05
C GLU A 201 -5.50 -1.95 -13.70
N GLY A 202 -4.39 -1.78 -12.98
CA GLY A 202 -4.13 -2.41 -11.68
C GLY A 202 -3.63 -3.86 -11.78
N ILE A 203 -3.99 -4.72 -10.81
CA ILE A 203 -3.52 -6.11 -10.79
C ILE A 203 -3.97 -6.90 -12.02
N ARG A 204 -3.06 -7.73 -12.56
CA ARG A 204 -3.30 -8.56 -13.75
C ARG A 204 -3.98 -9.87 -13.36
N PRO A 205 -5.06 -10.28 -14.07
CA PRO A 205 -5.82 -11.50 -13.75
C PRO A 205 -5.00 -12.79 -13.86
N ASP A 206 -4.10 -12.88 -14.85
CA ASP A 206 -3.20 -14.03 -15.03
C ASP A 206 -2.22 -14.18 -13.85
N SER A 207 -1.66 -13.07 -13.40
CA SER A 207 -0.74 -13.03 -12.26
C SER A 207 -1.46 -13.32 -10.94
N LEU A 208 -2.68 -12.77 -10.74
CA LEU A 208 -3.51 -13.11 -9.59
C LEU A 208 -3.83 -14.61 -9.55
N ARG A 209 -4.24 -15.19 -10.68
CA ARG A 209 -4.50 -16.65 -10.77
C ARG A 209 -3.27 -17.47 -10.39
N ALA A 210 -2.08 -17.06 -10.83
CA ALA A 210 -0.82 -17.71 -10.45
C ALA A 210 -0.56 -17.65 -8.95
N ALA A 211 -0.76 -16.48 -8.31
CA ALA A 211 -0.59 -16.30 -6.86
C ALA A 211 -1.60 -17.14 -6.06
N LEU A 212 -2.87 -17.21 -6.49
CA LEU A 212 -3.89 -18.05 -5.85
C LEU A 212 -3.55 -19.53 -5.96
N ARG A 213 -3.09 -20.00 -7.12
CA ARG A 213 -2.60 -21.38 -7.30
C ARG A 213 -1.36 -21.69 -6.44
N ALA A 214 -0.51 -20.68 -6.18
CA ALA A 214 0.62 -20.79 -5.28
C ALA A 214 0.23 -20.75 -3.78
N GLY A 215 -1.07 -20.69 -3.48
CA GLY A 215 -1.63 -20.80 -2.14
C GLY A 215 -1.80 -19.47 -1.42
N ALA A 216 -2.02 -18.37 -2.13
CA ALA A 216 -2.40 -17.11 -1.49
C ALA A 216 -3.73 -17.27 -0.74
N ARG A 217 -3.75 -16.84 0.52
CA ARG A 217 -4.89 -16.87 1.41
C ARG A 217 -5.58 -15.51 1.56
N ALA A 218 -4.88 -14.45 1.17
CA ALA A 218 -5.43 -13.10 1.04
C ALA A 218 -4.87 -12.42 -0.21
N VAL A 219 -5.62 -11.46 -0.72
CA VAL A 219 -5.22 -10.53 -1.78
C VAL A 219 -5.31 -9.13 -1.21
N VAL A 220 -4.26 -8.33 -1.35
CA VAL A 220 -4.28 -6.89 -1.02
C VAL A 220 -4.01 -6.11 -2.28
N CYS A 221 -4.95 -5.26 -2.69
CA CYS A 221 -4.86 -4.48 -3.91
C CYS A 221 -5.49 -3.09 -3.76
N SER A 222 -5.14 -2.18 -4.66
CA SER A 222 -5.67 -0.82 -4.72
C SER A 222 -6.55 -0.69 -5.96
N PRO A 223 -7.88 -0.48 -5.81
CA PRO A 223 -8.78 -0.42 -6.97
C PRO A 223 -8.61 0.86 -7.80
N ARG A 224 -8.03 1.92 -7.21
CA ARG A 224 -7.69 3.20 -7.87
C ARG A 224 -6.55 3.90 -7.13
N GLY A 225 -5.80 4.75 -7.85
CA GLY A 225 -4.66 5.47 -7.29
C GLY A 225 -3.54 4.55 -6.80
N GLN A 226 -3.36 3.41 -7.44
CA GLN A 226 -2.39 2.40 -7.07
C GLN A 226 -0.99 3.00 -6.83
N ASN A 227 -0.34 2.62 -5.77
CA ASN A 227 0.97 3.15 -5.40
C ASN A 227 2.04 2.04 -5.55
N PRO A 228 3.02 2.21 -6.46
CA PRO A 228 3.49 3.46 -7.07
C PRO A 228 2.99 3.72 -8.51
N TYR A 229 2.33 2.77 -9.15
CA TYR A 229 2.09 2.74 -10.59
C TYR A 229 0.99 3.72 -11.06
N GLY A 230 0.06 4.09 -10.17
CA GLY A 230 -1.07 4.94 -10.51
C GLY A 230 -2.19 4.24 -11.29
N GLY A 231 -2.19 2.92 -11.35
CA GLY A 231 -3.22 2.14 -12.02
C GLY A 231 -4.59 2.24 -11.36
N CYS A 232 -5.65 1.91 -12.10
CA CYS A 232 -7.02 1.80 -11.59
C CYS A 232 -7.81 0.74 -12.36
N PHE A 233 -8.69 0.03 -11.69
CA PHE A 233 -9.52 -0.97 -12.34
C PHE A 233 -10.47 -0.32 -13.35
N SER A 234 -10.57 -0.93 -14.53
CA SER A 234 -11.70 -0.73 -15.44
C SER A 234 -12.85 -1.69 -15.10
N PRO A 235 -14.07 -1.47 -15.63
CA PRO A 235 -15.16 -2.45 -15.48
C PRO A 235 -14.77 -3.84 -15.96
N SER A 236 -14.11 -3.95 -17.12
CA SER A 236 -13.67 -5.22 -17.70
C SER A 236 -12.58 -5.89 -16.85
N ARG A 237 -11.63 -5.12 -16.30
CA ARG A 237 -10.61 -5.63 -15.41
C ARG A 237 -11.23 -6.17 -14.12
N ARG A 238 -12.13 -5.41 -13.49
CA ARG A 238 -12.89 -5.87 -12.33
C ARG A 238 -13.58 -7.20 -12.59
N ASP A 239 -14.32 -7.32 -13.69
CA ASP A 239 -15.06 -8.53 -14.01
C ASP A 239 -14.14 -9.73 -14.25
N ALA A 240 -13.01 -9.53 -14.92
CA ALA A 240 -11.99 -10.56 -15.10
C ALA A 240 -11.36 -11.02 -13.76
N LEU A 241 -11.11 -10.09 -12.83
CA LEU A 241 -10.60 -10.42 -11.50
C LEU A 241 -11.63 -11.17 -10.65
N LEU A 242 -12.91 -10.77 -10.70
CA LEU A 242 -14.00 -11.50 -10.04
C LEU A 242 -14.13 -12.92 -10.58
N GLY A 243 -13.98 -13.13 -11.90
CA GLY A 243 -13.93 -14.46 -12.51
C GLY A 243 -12.79 -15.29 -11.93
N VAL A 244 -11.59 -14.75 -11.83
CA VAL A 244 -10.42 -15.43 -11.24
C VAL A 244 -10.66 -15.81 -9.77
N LEU A 245 -11.24 -14.90 -8.98
CA LEU A 245 -11.54 -15.14 -7.56
C LEU A 245 -12.61 -16.21 -7.39
N GLY A 246 -13.65 -16.18 -8.21
CA GLY A 246 -14.73 -17.17 -8.19
C GLY A 246 -14.29 -18.59 -8.58
N GLU A 247 -13.37 -18.71 -9.54
CA GLU A 247 -12.82 -19.99 -9.99
C GLU A 247 -11.86 -20.64 -8.98
N ALA A 248 -11.04 -19.81 -8.32
CA ALA A 248 -9.83 -20.31 -7.67
C ALA A 248 -9.98 -20.55 -6.17
N ALA A 249 -10.75 -19.75 -5.44
CA ALA A 249 -10.73 -19.81 -3.98
C ALA A 249 -11.85 -18.99 -3.32
N PRO A 250 -13.02 -19.56 -3.04
CA PRO A 250 -14.13 -18.85 -2.41
C PRO A 250 -13.81 -18.29 -1.01
N ASP A 251 -12.79 -18.84 -0.33
CA ASP A 251 -12.42 -18.48 1.05
C ASP A 251 -11.26 -17.46 1.14
N VAL A 252 -10.75 -16.98 0.02
CA VAL A 252 -9.68 -15.97 0.01
C VAL A 252 -10.22 -14.64 0.50
N LEU A 253 -9.52 -14.02 1.46
CA LEU A 253 -9.83 -12.67 1.91
C LEU A 253 -9.37 -11.66 0.87
N VAL A 254 -10.27 -10.86 0.32
CA VAL A 254 -9.95 -9.74 -0.57
C VAL A 254 -9.95 -8.44 0.23
N ILE A 255 -8.82 -7.76 0.26
CA ILE A 255 -8.65 -6.46 0.92
C ILE A 255 -8.37 -5.42 -0.16
N GLU A 256 -9.28 -4.48 -0.34
CA GLU A 256 -9.07 -3.30 -1.18
C GLU A 256 -8.61 -2.11 -0.34
N ASP A 257 -7.44 -1.57 -0.64
CA ASP A 257 -6.94 -0.32 -0.07
C ASP A 257 -7.29 0.86 -0.99
N ASP A 258 -8.49 1.43 -0.80
CA ASP A 258 -8.96 2.62 -1.53
C ASP A 258 -8.45 3.92 -0.84
N HIS A 259 -7.13 4.00 -0.65
CA HIS A 259 -6.48 5.10 0.06
C HIS A 259 -6.57 6.46 -0.64
N ALA A 260 -6.76 6.47 -1.96
CA ALA A 260 -6.88 7.68 -2.76
C ALA A 260 -8.32 8.21 -2.82
N ALA A 261 -9.32 7.34 -2.62
CA ALA A 261 -10.77 7.61 -2.59
C ALA A 261 -11.20 8.94 -3.26
N ASP A 262 -11.40 9.99 -2.47
CA ASP A 262 -11.94 11.28 -2.92
C ASP A 262 -11.01 12.07 -3.86
N VAL A 263 -9.72 11.76 -3.90
CA VAL A 263 -8.72 12.44 -4.76
C VAL A 263 -8.19 11.57 -5.90
N ALA A 264 -8.73 10.38 -6.10
CA ALA A 264 -8.30 9.48 -7.17
C ALA A 264 -8.55 10.04 -8.58
N GLY A 265 -9.59 10.87 -8.76
CA GLY A 265 -9.94 11.49 -10.02
C GLY A 265 -10.64 10.56 -11.02
N VAL A 266 -11.00 9.35 -10.60
CA VAL A 266 -11.67 8.32 -11.42
C VAL A 266 -12.75 7.61 -10.60
N PRO A 267 -13.77 7.00 -11.25
CA PRO A 267 -14.75 6.14 -10.58
C PRO A 267 -14.09 4.94 -9.89
N LEU A 268 -14.77 4.40 -8.89
CA LEU A 268 -14.39 3.14 -8.25
C LEU A 268 -15.01 1.96 -8.99
N HIS A 269 -14.20 0.98 -9.36
CA HIS A 269 -14.63 -0.34 -9.84
C HIS A 269 -14.16 -1.41 -8.85
N SER A 270 -14.95 -1.57 -7.76
CA SER A 270 -14.58 -2.42 -6.63
C SER A 270 -14.88 -3.89 -6.89
N LEU A 271 -14.00 -4.78 -6.44
CA LEU A 271 -14.23 -6.23 -6.33
C LEU A 271 -15.20 -6.56 -5.21
N THR A 272 -15.41 -5.62 -4.26
CA THR A 272 -16.26 -5.82 -3.07
C THR A 272 -17.63 -5.19 -3.22
N ALA A 273 -17.91 -4.45 -4.34
CA ALA A 273 -19.21 -3.91 -4.67
C ALA A 273 -20.17 -5.07 -4.99
N GLY A 274 -21.28 -5.16 -4.28
CA GLY A 274 -22.27 -6.24 -4.43
C GLY A 274 -21.94 -7.52 -3.66
N GLY A 275 -21.14 -7.42 -2.56
CA GLY A 275 -20.87 -8.53 -1.64
C GLY A 275 -22.14 -9.29 -1.30
N ALA A 276 -22.05 -10.63 -1.15
CA ALA A 276 -23.12 -11.60 -0.97
C ALA A 276 -24.13 -11.21 0.12
N GLY A 277 -25.13 -10.42 -0.24
CA GLY A 277 -26.16 -9.87 0.66
C GLY A 277 -27.33 -9.25 -0.07
N ALA A 278 -27.29 -9.06 -1.39
CA ALA A 278 -28.45 -8.64 -2.19
C ALA A 278 -29.29 -9.84 -2.62
N GLY A 279 -29.49 -10.79 -1.71
CA GLY A 279 -30.36 -11.95 -1.87
C GLY A 279 -31.54 -11.89 -0.92
N THR A 280 -32.71 -11.57 -1.47
CA THR A 280 -34.04 -11.86 -0.97
C THR A 280 -34.47 -11.26 0.38
N GLY A 281 -35.06 -10.10 0.28
CA GLY A 281 -35.92 -9.56 1.31
C GLY A 281 -37.02 -8.70 0.70
N ALA A 282 -38.11 -9.28 0.27
CA ALA A 282 -39.47 -8.78 0.38
C ALA A 282 -40.38 -9.49 -0.63
N GLY A 283 -41.21 -10.36 -0.09
CA GLY A 283 -42.34 -10.91 -0.83
C GLY A 283 -43.29 -9.82 -1.27
N GLY A 284 -43.53 -9.73 -2.55
CA GLY A 284 -44.64 -9.03 -3.18
C GLY A 284 -45.21 -9.94 -4.24
N ALA A 285 -46.35 -10.57 -3.94
CA ALA A 285 -47.12 -11.36 -4.91
C ALA A 285 -47.53 -10.45 -6.07
N GLY A 286 -47.06 -10.75 -7.30
CA GLY A 286 -47.51 -10.16 -8.53
C GLY A 286 -47.37 -11.18 -9.64
N THR A 287 -48.52 -11.78 -10.05
CA THR A 287 -48.67 -12.64 -11.19
C THR A 287 -48.47 -11.87 -12.49
N GLY A 288 -47.48 -12.27 -13.30
CA GLY A 288 -47.30 -11.73 -14.64
C GLY A 288 -46.27 -12.57 -15.42
N ALA A 289 -46.81 -13.42 -16.31
CA ALA A 289 -46.05 -14.17 -17.31
C ALA A 289 -45.41 -13.24 -18.35
N GLY A 290 -44.10 -13.33 -18.53
CA GLY A 290 -43.35 -12.64 -19.59
C GLY A 290 -42.08 -13.40 -19.93
N VAL A 291 -42.06 -13.89 -21.15
CA VAL A 291 -41.05 -14.74 -21.81
C VAL A 291 -39.78 -14.00 -22.13
N GLY A 292 -38.63 -14.56 -21.83
CA GLY A 292 -37.39 -14.48 -22.64
C GLY A 292 -36.49 -13.27 -22.35
N GLY A 293 -35.33 -13.51 -21.79
CA GLY A 293 -34.21 -12.54 -21.76
C GLY A 293 -33.03 -13.10 -20.98
N GLY A 294 -31.94 -13.33 -21.67
CA GLY A 294 -30.71 -14.01 -21.25
C GLY A 294 -30.27 -13.77 -19.84
N ALA A 295 -29.95 -14.86 -19.13
CA ALA A 295 -29.30 -14.92 -17.86
C ALA A 295 -27.85 -14.40 -17.99
N GLY A 296 -27.64 -13.11 -17.82
CA GLY A 296 -26.37 -12.55 -17.44
C GLY A 296 -26.14 -12.87 -15.97
N GLY A 297 -25.55 -14.05 -15.68
CA GLY A 297 -25.12 -14.42 -14.34
C GLY A 297 -24.04 -13.47 -13.87
N GLY A 298 -24.42 -12.42 -13.13
CA GLY A 298 -23.47 -11.55 -12.48
C GLY A 298 -22.62 -12.38 -11.54
N VAL A 299 -21.31 -12.41 -11.74
CA VAL A 299 -20.35 -13.04 -10.85
C VAL A 299 -20.47 -12.34 -9.50
N GLY A 300 -20.95 -13.06 -8.48
CA GLY A 300 -21.07 -12.54 -7.12
C GLY A 300 -19.69 -12.10 -6.60
N GLY A 301 -19.64 -11.07 -5.77
CA GLY A 301 -18.42 -10.64 -5.11
C GLY A 301 -17.86 -11.72 -4.16
N PRO A 302 -16.61 -11.54 -3.68
CA PRO A 302 -15.96 -12.49 -2.77
C PRO A 302 -16.73 -12.59 -1.46
N ALA A 303 -16.82 -13.82 -0.91
CA ALA A 303 -17.52 -14.09 0.35
C ALA A 303 -16.80 -13.45 1.56
N ARG A 304 -15.47 -13.33 1.47
CA ARG A 304 -14.62 -12.75 2.49
C ARG A 304 -13.96 -11.50 1.90
N TRP A 305 -14.30 -10.33 2.44
CA TRP A 305 -13.85 -9.08 1.88
C TRP A 305 -13.75 -7.95 2.89
N ALA A 306 -12.91 -7.01 2.56
CA ALA A 306 -12.75 -5.76 3.28
C ALA A 306 -12.38 -4.65 2.30
N GLN A 307 -13.06 -3.50 2.38
CA GLN A 307 -12.65 -2.29 1.70
C GLN A 307 -12.22 -1.24 2.73
N VAL A 308 -10.98 -0.80 2.61
CA VAL A 308 -10.35 0.16 3.52
C VAL A 308 -10.31 1.52 2.86
N ARG A 309 -10.76 2.55 3.58
CA ARG A 309 -10.62 3.96 3.20
C ARG A 309 -9.90 4.73 4.29
N THR A 310 -9.20 5.78 3.91
CA THR A 310 -8.52 6.69 4.84
C THR A 310 -8.68 8.13 4.41
N VAL A 311 -8.71 9.02 5.38
CA VAL A 311 -8.76 10.48 5.13
C VAL A 311 -7.37 11.09 4.89
N SER A 312 -6.31 10.29 4.92
CA SER A 312 -4.91 10.78 4.89
C SER A 312 -4.56 11.59 3.66
N LYS A 313 -5.25 11.41 2.53
CA LYS A 313 -4.92 12.09 1.26
C LYS A 313 -5.74 13.36 0.99
N HIS A 314 -6.80 13.59 1.76
CA HIS A 314 -7.70 14.72 1.55
C HIS A 314 -8.04 15.53 2.81
N LEU A 315 -7.92 14.96 4.02
CA LEU A 315 -8.11 15.72 5.27
C LEU A 315 -6.82 15.88 6.08
N GLY A 316 -5.77 15.11 5.78
CA GLY A 316 -4.48 15.19 6.45
C GLY A 316 -3.97 13.85 6.99
N THR A 317 -2.67 13.63 6.81
CA THR A 317 -2.00 12.39 7.22
C THR A 317 -1.97 12.18 8.73
N ASP A 318 -1.95 13.26 9.49
CA ASP A 318 -1.81 13.22 10.95
C ASP A 318 -3.09 12.76 11.68
N LEU A 319 -4.25 12.87 11.04
CA LEU A 319 -5.51 12.40 11.61
C LEU A 319 -5.52 10.89 11.92
N ARG A 320 -4.67 10.12 11.25
CA ARG A 320 -4.53 8.67 11.47
C ARG A 320 -5.85 7.95 11.62
N TRP A 321 -6.84 8.32 10.79
CA TRP A 321 -8.15 7.71 10.77
C TRP A 321 -8.39 6.95 9.47
N GLY A 322 -8.97 5.76 9.60
CA GLY A 322 -9.42 4.93 8.50
C GLY A 322 -10.74 4.26 8.82
N ALA A 323 -11.50 3.96 7.78
CA ALA A 323 -12.74 3.21 7.85
C ALA A 323 -12.56 1.87 7.14
N LEU A 324 -13.31 0.88 7.59
CA LEU A 324 -13.37 -0.47 7.06
C LEU A 324 -14.82 -0.85 6.85
N ALA A 325 -15.23 -1.08 5.59
CA ALA A 325 -16.46 -1.78 5.25
C ALA A 325 -16.11 -3.23 4.89
N CYS A 326 -16.84 -4.23 5.39
CA CYS A 326 -16.47 -5.62 5.20
C CYS A 326 -17.64 -6.58 5.40
N ASP A 327 -17.43 -7.87 5.18
CA ASP A 327 -18.38 -8.90 5.55
C ASP A 327 -18.50 -9.01 7.09
N ARG A 328 -19.63 -9.56 7.55
CA ARG A 328 -19.98 -9.68 8.97
C ARG A 328 -18.92 -10.41 9.80
N THR A 329 -18.36 -11.49 9.27
CA THR A 329 -17.37 -12.31 9.98
C THR A 329 -16.06 -11.56 10.13
N THR A 330 -15.61 -10.89 9.07
CA THR A 330 -14.41 -10.05 9.06
C THR A 330 -14.55 -8.89 10.04
N LEU A 331 -15.74 -8.23 10.11
CA LEU A 331 -16.00 -7.19 11.11
C LEU A 331 -15.82 -7.70 12.54
N ALA A 332 -16.49 -8.84 12.88
CA ALA A 332 -16.44 -9.37 14.23
C ALA A 332 -15.02 -9.71 14.69
N ARG A 333 -14.19 -10.27 13.80
CA ARG A 333 -12.78 -10.58 14.07
C ARG A 333 -11.92 -9.33 14.22
N HIS A 334 -12.11 -8.35 13.33
CA HIS A 334 -11.39 -7.07 13.40
C HIS A 334 -11.71 -6.34 14.71
N ASP A 335 -12.98 -6.17 15.06
CA ASP A 335 -13.41 -5.48 16.27
C ASP A 335 -12.95 -6.23 17.53
N GLY A 336 -13.00 -7.55 17.54
CA GLY A 336 -12.43 -8.36 18.62
C GLY A 336 -10.93 -8.10 18.83
N ARG A 337 -10.15 -7.99 17.74
CA ARG A 337 -8.73 -7.64 17.81
C ARG A 337 -8.51 -6.20 18.28
N MET A 338 -9.35 -5.29 17.82
CA MET A 338 -9.32 -3.88 18.22
C MET A 338 -9.50 -3.73 19.73
N LEU A 339 -10.48 -4.43 20.31
CA LEU A 339 -10.77 -4.42 21.76
C LEU A 339 -9.58 -4.90 22.61
N LEU A 340 -8.80 -5.86 22.10
CA LEU A 340 -7.62 -6.40 22.79
C LEU A 340 -6.40 -5.47 22.73
N THR A 341 -6.44 -4.39 21.95
CA THR A 341 -5.31 -3.48 21.72
C THR A 341 -5.69 -2.04 22.09
N SER A 342 -6.11 -1.24 21.13
CA SER A 342 -6.42 0.19 21.31
C SER A 342 -7.86 0.48 21.74
N GLY A 343 -8.74 -0.52 21.77
CA GLY A 343 -10.15 -0.39 22.08
C GLY A 343 -10.95 0.25 20.94
N TRP A 344 -10.70 1.50 20.66
CA TRP A 344 -11.34 2.30 19.61
C TRP A 344 -10.46 3.46 19.17
N VAL A 345 -10.81 4.09 18.06
CA VAL A 345 -10.21 5.36 17.65
C VAL A 345 -10.75 6.47 18.55
N SER A 346 -9.89 7.33 19.05
CA SER A 346 -10.27 8.44 19.94
C SER A 346 -11.50 9.19 19.42
N HIS A 347 -12.49 9.42 20.27
CA HIS A 347 -13.68 10.18 19.92
C HIS A 347 -13.36 11.64 19.52
N VAL A 348 -12.27 12.21 20.04
CA VAL A 348 -11.80 13.54 19.61
C VAL A 348 -11.46 13.52 18.10
N LEU A 349 -10.76 12.48 17.66
CA LEU A 349 -10.45 12.31 16.23
C LEU A 349 -11.70 12.00 15.41
N GLN A 350 -12.60 11.18 15.93
CA GLN A 350 -13.87 10.87 15.25
C GLN A 350 -14.73 12.13 15.07
N GLU A 351 -14.87 12.97 16.10
CA GLU A 351 -15.61 14.23 16.03
C GLU A 351 -14.94 15.21 15.05
N THR A 352 -13.60 15.28 15.06
CA THR A 352 -12.84 16.12 14.12
C THR A 352 -13.08 15.68 12.68
N VAL A 353 -12.98 14.38 12.40
CA VAL A 353 -13.21 13.83 11.05
C VAL A 353 -14.65 14.09 10.61
N ALA A 354 -15.65 13.85 11.48
CA ALA A 354 -17.06 14.08 11.15
C ALA A 354 -17.31 15.55 10.74
N ARG A 355 -16.71 16.51 11.45
CA ARG A 355 -16.82 17.93 11.12
C ARG A 355 -16.18 18.26 9.78
N LEU A 356 -14.94 17.80 9.56
CA LEU A 356 -14.24 18.03 8.30
C LEU A 356 -14.99 17.42 7.11
N MET A 357 -15.60 16.25 7.28
CA MET A 357 -16.42 15.63 6.24
C MET A 357 -17.69 16.41 5.88
N THR A 358 -18.23 17.19 6.83
CA THR A 358 -19.48 17.97 6.64
C THR A 358 -19.22 19.44 6.35
N ASP A 359 -18.00 19.91 6.51
CA ASP A 359 -17.64 21.31 6.29
C ASP A 359 -17.57 21.66 4.80
N PRO A 360 -18.34 22.65 4.31
CA PRO A 360 -18.36 23.02 2.89
C PRO A 360 -17.02 23.52 2.35
N GLU A 361 -16.22 24.23 3.16
CA GLU A 361 -14.91 24.70 2.76
C GLU A 361 -13.96 23.52 2.53
N THR A 362 -13.95 22.56 3.46
CA THR A 362 -13.19 21.32 3.33
C THR A 362 -13.60 20.53 2.09
N GLN A 363 -14.90 20.41 1.80
CA GLN A 363 -15.39 19.75 0.59
C GLN A 363 -14.91 20.46 -0.69
N GLY A 364 -14.86 21.79 -0.69
CA GLY A 364 -14.32 22.60 -1.76
C GLY A 364 -12.81 22.34 -1.98
N LEU A 365 -12.03 22.25 -0.89
CA LEU A 365 -10.60 21.90 -0.95
C LEU A 365 -10.39 20.49 -1.54
N VAL A 366 -11.17 19.50 -1.12
CA VAL A 366 -11.10 18.13 -1.65
C VAL A 366 -11.41 18.08 -3.14
N ALA A 367 -12.44 18.80 -3.59
CA ALA A 367 -12.79 18.90 -5.01
C ALA A 367 -11.67 19.57 -5.81
N SER A 368 -11.07 20.63 -5.28
CA SER A 368 -9.92 21.32 -5.88
C SER A 368 -8.69 20.43 -5.96
N ALA A 369 -8.38 19.69 -4.89
CA ALA A 369 -7.29 18.71 -4.86
C ALA A 369 -7.46 17.63 -5.93
N ARG A 370 -8.66 17.05 -6.06
CA ARG A 370 -8.99 16.06 -7.08
C ARG A 370 -8.70 16.56 -8.49
N SER A 371 -9.16 17.75 -8.80
CA SER A 371 -8.97 18.39 -10.12
C SER A 371 -7.50 18.71 -10.36
N ALA A 372 -6.82 19.33 -9.38
CA ALA A 372 -5.42 19.71 -9.51
C ALA A 372 -4.51 18.48 -9.69
N TYR A 373 -4.72 17.40 -8.93
CA TYR A 373 -3.91 16.19 -9.06
C TYR A 373 -4.12 15.51 -10.41
N ALA A 374 -5.34 15.48 -10.93
CA ALA A 374 -5.63 14.96 -12.26
C ALA A 374 -4.92 15.78 -13.36
N LEU A 375 -4.99 17.12 -13.30
CA LEU A 375 -4.33 18.01 -14.27
C LEU A 375 -2.81 17.89 -14.22
N ARG A 376 -2.22 17.94 -13.03
CA ARG A 376 -0.76 17.84 -12.82
C ARG A 376 -0.21 16.51 -13.31
N ARG A 377 -0.92 15.42 -13.04
CA ARG A 377 -0.57 14.08 -13.54
C ARG A 377 -0.66 14.02 -15.06
N ALA A 378 -1.74 14.50 -15.65
CA ALA A 378 -1.94 14.52 -17.10
C ALA A 378 -0.86 15.38 -17.80
N ALA A 379 -0.52 16.54 -17.25
CA ALA A 379 0.53 17.41 -17.78
C ALA A 379 1.90 16.70 -17.80
N LEU A 380 2.27 16.01 -16.70
CA LEU A 380 3.52 15.28 -16.66
C LEU A 380 3.55 14.10 -17.64
N LEU A 381 2.49 13.30 -17.69
CA LEU A 381 2.39 12.18 -18.63
C LEU A 381 2.49 12.66 -20.10
N ALA A 382 1.80 13.73 -20.45
CA ALA A 382 1.87 14.32 -21.79
C ALA A 382 3.28 14.83 -22.11
N ALA A 383 3.94 15.50 -21.17
CA ALA A 383 5.30 16.03 -21.34
C ALA A 383 6.35 14.91 -21.49
N LEU A 384 6.21 13.80 -20.76
CA LEU A 384 7.06 12.61 -20.89
C LEU A 384 6.81 11.90 -22.22
N SER A 385 5.54 11.69 -22.59
CA SER A 385 5.15 11.05 -23.86
C SER A 385 5.66 11.82 -25.07
N ALA A 386 5.61 13.16 -25.05
CA ALA A 386 6.15 14.02 -26.11
C ALA A 386 7.66 13.84 -26.31
N ARG A 387 8.37 13.27 -25.34
CA ARG A 387 9.80 12.94 -25.38
C ARG A 387 10.08 11.44 -25.60
N GLY A 388 9.04 10.67 -25.95
CA GLY A 388 9.15 9.21 -26.15
C GLY A 388 9.40 8.40 -24.86
N ILE A 389 9.16 8.99 -23.69
CA ILE A 389 9.36 8.32 -22.39
C ILE A 389 8.05 7.63 -22.00
N VAL A 390 8.12 6.31 -21.81
CA VAL A 390 7.01 5.51 -21.28
C VAL A 390 6.83 5.85 -19.81
N ALA A 391 5.60 6.19 -19.43
CA ALA A 391 5.23 6.48 -18.06
C ALA A 391 3.79 6.05 -17.79
N HIS A 392 3.49 5.68 -16.57
CA HIS A 392 2.21 5.13 -16.13
C HIS A 392 1.60 5.98 -15.01
N GLY A 393 0.28 6.10 -14.97
CA GLY A 393 -0.39 6.95 -13.98
C GLY A 393 -1.84 7.25 -14.36
N ALA A 394 -2.69 6.24 -14.46
CA ALA A 394 -4.12 6.39 -14.84
C ALA A 394 -4.94 7.15 -13.80
N SER A 395 -4.57 7.10 -12.51
CA SER A 395 -5.34 7.70 -11.41
C SER A 395 -4.46 8.13 -10.23
N GLY A 396 -5.04 8.87 -9.28
CA GLY A 396 -4.35 9.32 -8.07
C GLY A 396 -3.29 10.39 -8.34
N MET A 397 -2.21 10.35 -7.57
CA MET A 397 -1.20 11.41 -7.55
C MET A 397 0.22 10.91 -7.88
N ASN A 398 0.38 9.69 -8.36
CA ASN A 398 1.68 9.11 -8.68
C ASN A 398 1.81 8.85 -10.17
N VAL A 399 3.03 9.01 -10.68
CA VAL A 399 3.46 8.59 -12.01
C VAL A 399 4.65 7.65 -11.82
N TRP A 400 4.60 6.51 -12.49
CA TRP A 400 5.68 5.53 -12.54
C TRP A 400 6.40 5.59 -13.87
N VAL A 401 7.72 5.73 -13.81
CA VAL A 401 8.59 5.74 -15.01
C VAL A 401 9.50 4.52 -14.94
N PRO A 402 9.33 3.52 -15.82
CA PRO A 402 10.28 2.40 -15.96
C PRO A 402 11.66 2.92 -16.35
N VAL A 403 12.70 2.47 -15.68
CA VAL A 403 14.09 2.86 -15.96
C VAL A 403 15.02 1.65 -15.87
N ARG A 404 16.23 1.75 -16.44
CA ARG A 404 17.24 0.68 -16.33
C ARG A 404 18.04 0.77 -15.04
N ASP A 405 18.39 1.98 -14.64
CA ASP A 405 19.20 2.27 -13.44
C ASP A 405 18.50 3.34 -12.60
N GLU A 406 17.86 2.88 -11.51
CA GLU A 406 17.14 3.76 -10.57
C GLU A 406 18.09 4.74 -9.86
N ALA A 407 19.29 4.27 -9.50
CA ALA A 407 20.23 5.09 -8.76
C ALA A 407 20.77 6.24 -9.61
N ALA A 408 21.11 5.97 -10.86
CA ALA A 408 21.53 7.00 -11.82
C ALA A 408 20.41 8.05 -12.02
N VAL A 409 19.17 7.60 -12.24
CA VAL A 409 18.03 8.51 -12.46
C VAL A 409 17.71 9.34 -11.21
N VAL A 410 17.64 8.73 -10.03
CA VAL A 410 17.36 9.45 -8.76
C VAL A 410 18.47 10.48 -8.49
N ASN A 411 19.75 10.11 -8.65
CA ASN A 411 20.85 11.03 -8.42
C ASN A 411 20.90 12.16 -9.48
N GLY A 412 20.72 11.83 -10.76
CA GLY A 412 20.70 12.81 -11.84
C GLY A 412 19.55 13.80 -11.72
N LEU A 413 18.36 13.38 -11.30
CA LEU A 413 17.25 14.28 -11.03
C LEU A 413 17.47 15.12 -9.76
N ARG A 414 18.09 14.56 -8.73
CA ARG A 414 18.43 15.29 -7.51
C ARG A 414 19.38 16.47 -7.80
N THR A 415 20.38 16.29 -8.64
CA THR A 415 21.30 17.36 -9.03
C THR A 415 20.62 18.46 -9.85
N ARG A 416 19.46 18.16 -10.45
CA ARG A 416 18.60 19.10 -11.19
C ARG A 416 17.46 19.67 -10.33
N GLY A 417 17.49 19.42 -9.01
CA GLY A 417 16.53 19.97 -8.04
C GLY A 417 15.24 19.17 -7.85
N TRP A 418 15.21 17.88 -8.26
CA TRP A 418 14.04 17.02 -8.12
C TRP A 418 14.34 15.81 -7.23
N TRP A 419 13.58 15.65 -6.15
CA TRP A 419 13.68 14.48 -5.28
C TRP A 419 12.58 13.48 -5.63
N VAL A 420 12.92 12.39 -6.32
CA VAL A 420 11.98 11.32 -6.72
C VAL A 420 12.27 10.03 -5.96
N ALA A 421 11.28 9.14 -5.87
CA ALA A 421 11.44 7.88 -5.14
C ALA A 421 12.02 6.77 -6.03
N ALA A 422 13.10 6.14 -5.56
CA ALA A 422 13.62 4.93 -6.19
C ALA A 422 12.59 3.79 -6.12
N GLY A 423 12.46 3.03 -7.19
CA GLY A 423 11.50 1.93 -7.32
C GLY A 423 11.82 0.72 -6.47
N ALA A 424 13.09 0.51 -6.13
CA ALA A 424 13.56 -0.66 -5.38
C ALA A 424 12.75 -0.94 -4.10
N ARG A 425 12.27 0.11 -3.43
CA ARG A 425 11.45 -0.03 -2.22
C ARG A 425 10.01 -0.51 -2.47
N PHE A 426 9.52 -0.40 -3.70
CA PHE A 426 8.15 -0.75 -4.10
C PHE A 426 8.07 -2.11 -4.82
N ARG A 427 9.17 -2.82 -4.98
CA ARG A 427 9.28 -4.01 -5.85
C ARG A 427 9.59 -5.27 -5.08
N LEU A 428 8.99 -6.37 -5.53
CA LEU A 428 9.35 -7.73 -5.13
C LEU A 428 10.14 -8.43 -6.26
N ALA A 429 9.56 -8.48 -7.47
CA ALA A 429 10.13 -9.12 -8.64
C ALA A 429 10.02 -8.26 -9.91
N SER A 430 9.22 -7.19 -9.88
CA SER A 430 8.99 -6.32 -11.04
C SER A 430 10.23 -5.54 -11.48
N GLY A 431 10.20 -5.01 -12.71
CA GLY A 431 11.28 -4.23 -13.30
C GLY A 431 11.59 -2.93 -12.57
N ALA A 432 12.79 -2.41 -12.80
CA ALA A 432 13.24 -1.15 -12.19
C ALA A 432 12.42 0.06 -12.67
N GLY A 433 12.23 1.05 -11.81
CA GLY A 433 11.48 2.26 -12.12
C GLY A 433 11.69 3.34 -11.06
N VAL A 434 11.14 4.52 -11.30
CA VAL A 434 11.09 5.60 -10.32
C VAL A 434 9.66 6.09 -10.19
N ARG A 435 9.26 6.44 -8.95
CA ARG A 435 7.96 7.07 -8.70
C ARG A 435 8.10 8.57 -8.56
N ILE A 436 7.27 9.30 -9.27
CA ILE A 436 7.13 10.75 -9.20
C ILE A 436 5.75 11.07 -8.61
N THR A 437 5.69 11.72 -7.46
CA THR A 437 4.44 12.18 -6.87
C THR A 437 4.09 13.55 -7.43
N THR A 438 2.97 13.67 -8.13
CA THR A 438 2.57 14.91 -8.82
C THR A 438 1.78 15.88 -7.94
N ALA A 439 1.44 15.51 -6.70
CA ALA A 439 0.64 16.34 -5.80
C ALA A 439 1.25 17.74 -5.58
N GLY A 440 2.57 17.83 -5.41
CA GLY A 440 3.30 19.12 -5.26
C GLY A 440 3.88 19.68 -6.56
N LEU A 441 3.64 19.05 -7.72
CA LEU A 441 4.17 19.49 -9.01
C LEU A 441 3.24 20.56 -9.61
N ARG A 442 3.75 21.75 -9.91
CA ARG A 442 2.97 22.73 -10.68
C ARG A 442 2.91 22.31 -12.14
N GLU A 443 1.79 22.54 -12.80
CA GLU A 443 1.60 22.16 -14.22
C GLU A 443 2.68 22.77 -15.13
N VAL A 444 3.07 24.04 -14.88
CA VAL A 444 4.12 24.74 -15.62
C VAL A 444 5.50 24.08 -15.50
N ASP A 445 5.75 23.32 -14.45
CA ASP A 445 7.03 22.67 -14.20
C ASP A 445 7.09 21.26 -14.84
N ALA A 446 5.96 20.72 -15.32
CA ALA A 446 5.89 19.38 -15.88
C ALA A 446 6.79 19.22 -17.12
N GLY A 447 6.87 20.25 -17.98
CA GLY A 447 7.74 20.28 -19.14
C GLY A 447 9.22 20.25 -18.78
N VAL A 448 9.62 21.03 -17.77
CA VAL A 448 11.01 21.09 -17.25
C VAL A 448 11.41 19.77 -16.63
N LEU A 449 10.54 19.20 -15.77
CA LEU A 449 10.81 17.89 -15.18
C LEU A 449 10.95 16.79 -16.25
N ALA A 450 10.08 16.78 -17.27
CA ALA A 450 10.15 15.78 -18.33
C ALA A 450 11.43 15.93 -19.18
N GLU A 451 11.91 17.14 -19.40
CA GLU A 451 13.19 17.41 -20.06
C GLU A 451 14.37 16.90 -19.24
N ASP A 452 14.38 17.17 -17.93
CA ASP A 452 15.38 16.67 -17.01
C ASP A 452 15.41 15.14 -16.94
N VAL A 453 14.21 14.48 -16.93
CA VAL A 453 14.10 13.03 -17.01
C VAL A 453 14.71 12.51 -18.32
N ALA A 454 14.40 13.15 -19.46
CA ALA A 454 14.96 12.76 -20.77
C ALA A 454 16.48 12.90 -20.79
N GLY A 455 17.03 14.00 -20.27
CA GLY A 455 18.47 14.24 -20.17
C GLY A 455 19.17 13.16 -19.37
N VAL A 456 18.63 12.83 -18.17
CA VAL A 456 19.22 11.78 -17.31
C VAL A 456 19.14 10.40 -17.96
N LEU A 457 18.04 10.08 -18.63
CA LEU A 457 17.90 8.79 -19.33
C LEU A 457 18.83 8.68 -20.53
N GLY A 458 19.10 9.79 -21.25
CA GLY A 458 20.06 9.86 -22.35
C GLY A 458 21.52 9.71 -21.88
N GLU A 459 21.88 10.34 -20.75
CA GLU A 459 23.21 10.26 -20.13
C GLU A 459 23.51 8.85 -19.59
N ALA A 460 22.47 8.11 -19.14
CA ALA A 460 22.59 6.74 -18.62
C ALA A 460 22.75 5.67 -19.73
N GLN A 461 22.68 6.05 -21.00
CA GLN A 461 23.04 5.16 -22.13
C GLN A 461 24.53 5.26 -22.37
N PRO A 462 25.35 4.20 -22.13
CA PRO A 462 26.74 4.24 -22.55
C PRO A 462 26.77 4.37 -24.08
N THR A 463 27.32 5.47 -24.58
CA THR A 463 27.75 5.61 -25.98
C THR A 463 28.91 4.63 -26.24
N TYR A 464 28.59 3.38 -26.53
CA TYR A 464 29.54 2.53 -27.23
C TYR A 464 29.53 2.99 -28.69
N GLY A 465 30.33 4.01 -28.95
CA GLY A 465 30.67 4.46 -30.28
C GLY A 465 32.11 4.01 -30.58
N GLY A 466 32.27 3.27 -31.64
CA GLY A 466 33.56 2.99 -32.25
C GLY A 466 33.92 1.53 -32.25
#